data_c5971136a9dd3ea6ec325e0922dfef58
#
_entry.id   c5971136a9dd3ea6ec325e0922dfef58
#
_cell.length_a   1.000
_cell.length_b   1.000
_cell.length_c   1.000
_cell.angle_alpha   90.00
_cell.angle_beta   90.00
_cell.angle_gamma   90.00
#
_symmetry.space_group_name_H-M   'P 1'
#
loop_
_entity.id
_entity.type
_entity.pdbx_description
1 polymer ?
#
loop_
_entity_poly.entity_id
_entity_poly.type
_entity_poly.pdbx_seq_one_letter_code
_entity_poly.pdbx_strand_id
1 'polypeptide(L)'
;NDQHHAERLRRFGVATASCLGAYTTVPDSYSFLPSWIQPCSFGRIQGELIRYAKSSPNLLSGTPAELLHKGILKGENCCMSIQGNSIIIKPATQSSTLSIKNVELPTGDITIFIEAETITPPDANSDLVPRFIYASLSNLPDYEPEKKTKEFFTDLYGLVGHEKNENSFYFRRPKVSAGKQTLTITIKGTEQLQIHSIKIYNRPDIIIRQFENAVVCVNPSLEEQEIHLSDFI
;
A
#
# COMPACT_ATOMS: atom_id res chain seq x y z
N ASN A 1 -17.27 -17.88 -17.62
CA ASN A 1 -16.52 -16.66 -17.24
C ASN A 1 -16.15 -16.59 -15.76
N ASP A 2 -17.00 -17.09 -14.83
CA ASP A 2 -16.74 -16.97 -13.38
C ASP A 2 -15.60 -17.87 -12.90
N GLN A 3 -15.42 -19.05 -13.49
CA GLN A 3 -14.32 -19.96 -13.12
C GLN A 3 -12.93 -19.37 -13.44
N HIS A 4 -12.75 -18.76 -14.60
CA HIS A 4 -11.46 -18.12 -14.94
C HIS A 4 -11.15 -16.92 -14.06
N HIS A 5 -12.18 -16.16 -13.67
CA HIS A 5 -12.00 -15.03 -12.74
C HIS A 5 -11.60 -15.51 -11.34
N ALA A 6 -12.29 -16.52 -10.81
CA ALA A 6 -11.96 -17.13 -9.53
C ALA A 6 -10.54 -17.71 -9.51
N GLU A 7 -10.11 -18.35 -10.61
CA GLU A 7 -8.76 -18.89 -10.72
C GLU A 7 -7.68 -17.80 -10.74
N ARG A 8 -7.93 -16.71 -11.46
CA ARG A 8 -7.01 -15.53 -11.44
C ARG A 8 -6.86 -14.95 -10.04
N LEU A 9 -7.96 -14.78 -9.30
CA LEU A 9 -7.91 -14.28 -7.92
C LEU A 9 -7.14 -15.22 -6.99
N ARG A 10 -7.31 -16.54 -7.14
CA ARG A 10 -6.56 -17.52 -6.36
C ARG A 10 -5.06 -17.46 -6.68
N ARG A 11 -4.68 -17.42 -7.95
CA ARG A 11 -3.28 -17.28 -8.37
C ARG A 11 -2.67 -16.01 -7.79
N PHE A 12 -3.38 -14.90 -7.88
CA PHE A 12 -2.96 -13.62 -7.34
C PHE A 12 -2.74 -13.72 -5.81
N GLY A 13 -3.69 -14.30 -5.08
CA GLY A 13 -3.60 -14.46 -3.62
C GLY A 13 -2.42 -15.33 -3.19
N VAL A 14 -2.24 -16.48 -3.83
CA VAL A 14 -1.12 -17.39 -3.53
C VAL A 14 0.23 -16.76 -3.87
N ALA A 15 0.35 -16.13 -5.04
CA ALA A 15 1.58 -15.48 -5.45
C ALA A 15 1.93 -14.32 -4.50
N THR A 16 0.94 -13.51 -4.11
CA THR A 16 1.12 -12.41 -3.15
C THR A 16 1.62 -12.94 -1.80
N ALA A 17 0.95 -13.94 -1.25
CA ALA A 17 1.35 -14.54 0.02
C ALA A 17 2.76 -15.13 -0.05
N SER A 18 3.09 -15.83 -1.13
CA SER A 18 4.44 -16.39 -1.34
C SER A 18 5.49 -15.29 -1.38
N CYS A 19 5.25 -14.20 -2.11
CA CYS A 19 6.17 -13.06 -2.16
C CYS A 19 6.37 -12.41 -0.79
N LEU A 20 5.33 -12.33 0.03
CA LEU A 20 5.38 -11.75 1.37
C LEU A 20 5.91 -12.73 2.43
N GLY A 21 6.21 -13.97 2.07
CA GLY A 21 6.64 -15.01 3.01
C GLY A 21 5.52 -15.49 3.94
N ALA A 22 4.26 -15.26 3.56
CA ALA A 22 3.09 -15.69 4.33
C ALA A 22 2.56 -17.05 3.88
N TYR A 23 1.89 -17.74 4.78
CA TYR A 23 1.18 -18.98 4.45
C TYR A 23 -0.23 -18.64 3.93
N THR A 24 -0.65 -19.35 2.88
CA THR A 24 -2.04 -19.31 2.43
C THR A 24 -2.80 -20.49 3.00
N THR A 25 -3.94 -20.21 3.63
CA THR A 25 -4.92 -21.24 3.95
C THR A 25 -6.05 -21.17 2.91
N VAL A 26 -6.34 -22.29 2.27
CA VAL A 26 -7.52 -22.42 1.40
C VAL A 26 -8.63 -23.01 2.26
N PRO A 27 -9.81 -22.38 2.36
CA PRO A 27 -10.93 -22.94 3.11
C PRO A 27 -11.30 -24.33 2.58
N ASP A 28 -11.57 -25.29 3.47
CA ASP A 28 -11.86 -26.70 3.16
C ASP A 28 -13.01 -26.93 2.18
N SER A 29 -13.93 -25.98 2.06
CA SER A 29 -15.03 -26.04 1.08
C SER A 29 -14.57 -26.00 -0.38
N TYR A 30 -13.28 -25.72 -0.62
CA TYR A 30 -12.66 -25.71 -1.94
C TYR A 30 -11.45 -26.66 -1.93
N SER A 31 -11.67 -27.91 -1.62
CA SER A 31 -10.68 -28.96 -1.36
C SER A 31 -9.71 -29.31 -2.49
N PHE A 32 -9.63 -28.50 -3.53
CA PHE A 32 -8.67 -28.67 -4.61
C PHE A 32 -7.71 -27.49 -4.66
N LEU A 33 -6.51 -27.67 -4.10
CA LEU A 33 -5.39 -26.87 -4.53
C LEU A 33 -5.31 -26.98 -6.05
N PRO A 34 -5.26 -25.85 -6.77
CA PRO A 34 -5.11 -25.88 -8.21
C PRO A 34 -3.95 -26.79 -8.58
N SER A 35 -4.13 -27.62 -9.59
CA SER A 35 -3.14 -28.63 -10.02
C SER A 35 -1.75 -28.01 -10.33
N TRP A 36 -1.69 -26.73 -10.61
CA TRP A 36 -0.46 -25.99 -10.85
C TRP A 36 0.30 -25.60 -9.57
N ILE A 37 -0.35 -25.64 -8.37
CA ILE A 37 0.34 -25.39 -7.09
C ILE A 37 1.00 -26.66 -6.57
N GLN A 38 0.39 -27.80 -6.77
CA GLN A 38 0.87 -29.09 -6.23
C GLN A 38 2.30 -29.46 -6.68
N PRO A 39 2.71 -29.26 -7.96
CA PRO A 39 4.07 -29.58 -8.38
C PRO A 39 5.07 -28.43 -8.17
N CYS A 40 4.64 -27.23 -7.77
CA CYS A 40 5.52 -26.07 -7.66
C CYS A 40 6.16 -25.97 -6.28
N SER A 41 7.34 -26.56 -6.12
CA SER A 41 8.23 -26.17 -5.04
C SER A 41 9.03 -24.95 -5.51
N PHE A 42 8.69 -23.77 -5.00
CA PHE A 42 9.47 -22.56 -5.27
C PHE A 42 10.84 -22.62 -4.58
N GLY A 43 11.02 -23.50 -3.60
CA GLY A 43 12.21 -23.55 -2.77
C GLY A 43 12.22 -22.43 -1.72
N ARG A 44 13.40 -22.15 -1.17
CA ARG A 44 13.58 -21.10 -0.17
C ARG A 44 13.56 -19.72 -0.81
N ILE A 45 13.11 -18.73 -0.05
CA ILE A 45 13.20 -17.32 -0.45
C ILE A 45 14.69 -16.95 -0.61
N GLN A 46 15.01 -16.30 -1.72
CA GLN A 46 16.31 -15.75 -2.05
C GLN A 46 16.17 -14.23 -2.24
N GLY A 47 16.99 -13.46 -1.54
CA GLY A 47 16.97 -12.01 -1.69
C GLY A 47 15.75 -11.31 -1.08
N GLU A 48 15.67 -10.01 -1.34
CA GLU A 48 14.66 -9.13 -0.79
C GLU A 48 13.39 -9.09 -1.65
N LEU A 49 12.31 -8.56 -1.07
CA LEU A 49 11.09 -8.25 -1.80
C LEU A 49 11.32 -7.02 -2.67
N ILE A 50 11.15 -7.18 -3.97
CA ILE A 50 11.29 -6.09 -4.93
C ILE A 50 9.90 -5.50 -5.21
N ARG A 51 9.80 -4.18 -5.14
CA ARG A 51 8.63 -3.39 -5.49
C ARG A 51 8.93 -2.63 -6.78
N TYR A 52 8.35 -3.07 -7.90
CA TYR A 52 8.59 -2.47 -9.21
C TYR A 52 8.26 -0.98 -9.26
N ALA A 53 7.25 -0.53 -8.52
CA ALA A 53 6.92 0.89 -8.44
C ALA A 53 8.13 1.75 -8.06
N LYS A 54 9.00 1.26 -7.18
CA LYS A 54 10.20 1.97 -6.71
C LYS A 54 11.31 2.11 -7.76
N SER A 55 11.19 1.46 -8.91
CA SER A 55 12.12 1.64 -10.03
C SER A 55 11.89 2.93 -10.82
N SER A 56 10.79 3.65 -10.55
CA SER A 56 10.56 5.00 -11.08
C SER A 56 11.00 6.08 -10.07
N PRO A 57 11.24 7.32 -10.53
CA PRO A 57 11.54 8.43 -9.62
C PRO A 57 10.39 8.70 -8.64
N ASN A 58 10.75 9.04 -7.39
CA ASN A 58 9.76 9.51 -6.43
C ASN A 58 9.23 10.89 -6.86
N LEU A 59 7.92 11.01 -7.00
CA LEU A 59 7.24 12.24 -7.43
C LEU A 59 7.08 13.26 -6.30
N LEU A 60 7.19 12.83 -5.04
CA LEU A 60 7.10 13.70 -3.87
C LEU A 60 8.50 14.01 -3.35
N SER A 61 8.94 15.27 -3.54
CA SER A 61 10.24 15.72 -3.08
C SER A 61 10.20 16.11 -1.60
N GLY A 62 11.16 15.60 -0.83
CA GLY A 62 11.36 15.93 0.58
C GLY A 62 10.87 14.89 1.55
N THR A 63 11.34 15.03 2.79
CA THR A 63 10.94 14.21 3.93
C THR A 63 9.63 14.73 4.53
N PRO A 64 8.89 13.92 5.33
CA PRO A 64 7.71 14.41 6.04
C PRO A 64 7.97 15.67 6.87
N ALA A 65 9.14 15.75 7.52
CA ALA A 65 9.56 16.93 8.28
C ALA A 65 9.72 18.18 7.40
N GLU A 66 10.37 18.06 6.24
CA GLU A 66 10.53 19.16 5.28
C GLU A 66 9.20 19.60 4.69
N LEU A 67 8.30 18.65 4.38
CA LEU A 67 6.97 18.95 3.86
C LEU A 67 6.13 19.72 4.90
N LEU A 68 6.23 19.33 6.17
CA LEU A 68 5.58 20.04 7.27
C LEU A 68 6.17 21.43 7.45
N HIS A 69 7.49 21.56 7.48
CA HIS A 69 8.18 22.84 7.64
C HIS A 69 7.83 23.82 6.51
N LYS A 70 7.72 23.36 5.28
CA LYS A 70 7.32 24.15 4.11
C LYS A 70 5.81 24.45 4.05
N GLY A 71 5.00 23.91 4.99
CA GLY A 71 3.55 24.07 5.00
C GLY A 71 2.82 23.35 3.85
N ILE A 72 3.50 22.44 3.15
CA ILE A 72 2.94 21.59 2.09
C ILE A 72 2.10 20.48 2.70
N LEU A 73 2.59 19.86 3.79
CA LEU A 73 1.86 18.89 4.60
C LEU A 73 1.14 19.65 5.71
N LYS A 74 -0.16 19.39 5.84
CA LYS A 74 -1.02 19.97 6.87
C LYS A 74 -1.80 18.89 7.57
N GLY A 75 -2.06 19.10 8.86
CA GLY A 75 -2.87 18.21 9.69
C GLY A 75 -4.14 18.87 10.15
N GLU A 76 -5.20 18.06 10.24
CA GLU A 76 -6.49 18.43 10.83
C GLU A 76 -6.83 17.43 11.93
N ASN A 77 -7.37 17.95 13.06
CA ASN A 77 -7.69 17.16 14.25
C ASN A 77 -6.49 16.41 14.85
N CYS A 78 -5.29 16.97 14.72
CA CYS A 78 -4.06 16.45 15.33
C CYS A 78 -3.05 17.56 15.61
N CYS A 79 -2.16 17.29 16.57
CA CYS A 79 -0.92 18.04 16.73
C CYS A 79 0.20 17.30 16.03
N MET A 80 1.07 18.04 15.37
CA MET A 80 2.24 17.48 14.68
C MET A 80 3.53 18.08 15.23
N SER A 81 4.56 17.26 15.36
CA SER A 81 5.91 17.69 15.70
C SER A 81 6.94 16.99 14.82
N ILE A 82 8.10 17.61 14.65
CA ILE A 82 9.22 17.06 13.87
C ILE A 82 10.15 16.28 14.76
N GLN A 83 10.54 15.10 14.30
CA GLN A 83 11.59 14.28 14.90
C GLN A 83 12.56 13.79 13.81
N GLY A 84 13.71 14.46 13.70
CA GLY A 84 14.65 14.20 12.61
C GLY A 84 14.00 14.46 11.25
N ASN A 85 13.97 13.46 10.36
CA ASN A 85 13.32 13.52 9.06
C ASN A 85 11.84 13.11 9.08
N SER A 86 11.37 12.64 10.23
CA SER A 86 10.01 12.11 10.45
C SER A 86 9.11 13.16 11.09
N ILE A 87 7.82 12.86 11.10
CA ILE A 87 6.83 13.61 11.88
C ILE A 87 6.15 12.69 12.89
N ILE A 88 5.90 13.22 14.08
CA ILE A 88 5.04 12.60 15.08
C ILE A 88 3.67 13.26 15.00
N ILE A 89 2.65 12.43 14.99
CA ILE A 89 1.27 12.84 14.94
C ILE A 89 0.60 12.39 16.24
N LYS A 90 0.03 13.34 16.96
CA LYS A 90 -0.81 13.09 18.12
C LYS A 90 -2.24 13.41 17.75
N PRO A 91 -3.08 12.39 17.49
CA PRO A 91 -4.48 12.60 17.17
C PRO A 91 -5.21 13.33 18.32
N ALA A 92 -6.06 14.29 17.98
CA ALA A 92 -6.94 14.96 18.93
C ALA A 92 -8.30 14.26 19.07
N THR A 93 -8.64 13.44 18.07
CA THR A 93 -9.90 12.70 17.97
C THR A 93 -9.66 11.30 17.42
N GLN A 94 -10.68 10.46 17.34
CA GLN A 94 -10.63 9.12 16.73
C GLN A 94 -10.31 9.13 15.22
N SER A 95 -10.33 10.29 14.58
CA SER A 95 -10.03 10.44 13.17
C SER A 95 -9.28 11.74 12.94
N SER A 96 -8.05 11.61 12.46
CA SER A 96 -7.19 12.74 12.10
C SER A 96 -6.84 12.66 10.61
N THR A 97 -6.59 13.79 9.99
CA THR A 97 -6.31 13.84 8.55
C THR A 97 -5.04 14.63 8.30
N LEU A 98 -4.19 14.09 7.43
CA LEU A 98 -3.06 14.79 6.84
C LEU A 98 -3.37 15.07 5.37
N SER A 99 -3.03 16.24 4.90
CA SER A 99 -3.17 16.61 3.49
C SER A 99 -1.86 17.13 2.92
N ILE A 100 -1.50 16.65 1.73
CA ILE A 100 -0.38 17.13 0.93
C ILE A 100 -0.99 17.67 -0.36
N LYS A 101 -0.97 18.99 -0.53
CA LYS A 101 -1.61 19.66 -1.68
C LYS A 101 -0.61 19.85 -2.82
N ASN A 102 -1.17 20.00 -4.02
CA ASN A 102 -0.41 20.32 -5.24
C ASN A 102 0.65 19.28 -5.61
N VAL A 103 0.38 18.01 -5.34
CA VAL A 103 1.23 16.93 -5.84
C VAL A 103 1.01 16.80 -7.34
N GLU A 104 2.05 17.05 -8.13
CA GLU A 104 2.00 16.85 -9.58
C GLU A 104 2.03 15.36 -9.89
N LEU A 105 0.91 14.83 -10.38
CA LEU A 105 0.80 13.45 -10.78
C LEU A 105 0.63 13.34 -12.29
N PRO A 106 1.41 12.49 -12.97
CA PRO A 106 1.21 12.20 -14.39
C PRO A 106 -0.05 11.36 -14.61
N THR A 107 -0.41 11.12 -15.86
CA THR A 107 -1.40 10.10 -16.22
C THR A 107 -0.90 8.71 -15.84
N GLY A 108 -1.83 7.79 -15.60
CA GLY A 108 -1.53 6.39 -15.33
C GLY A 108 -1.56 6.04 -13.85
N ASP A 109 -1.07 4.86 -13.57
CA ASP A 109 -1.12 4.24 -12.25
C ASP A 109 -0.19 4.93 -11.25
N ILE A 110 -0.64 5.04 -10.02
CA ILE A 110 0.11 5.63 -8.91
C ILE A 110 0.19 4.64 -7.76
N THR A 111 1.38 4.47 -7.24
CA THR A 111 1.61 3.75 -5.97
C THR A 111 2.18 4.69 -4.93
N ILE A 112 1.56 4.70 -3.75
CA ILE A 112 2.00 5.50 -2.61
C ILE A 112 2.52 4.54 -1.54
N PHE A 113 3.72 4.80 -1.03
CA PHE A 113 4.27 4.09 0.13
C PHE A 113 4.30 5.03 1.31
N ILE A 114 3.77 4.56 2.44
CA ILE A 114 3.80 5.28 3.72
C ILE A 114 4.46 4.37 4.74
N GLU A 115 5.62 4.78 5.24
CA GLU A 115 6.34 4.07 6.28
C GLU A 115 6.02 4.71 7.62
N ALA A 116 5.44 3.92 8.53
CA ALA A 116 4.95 4.43 9.81
C ALA A 116 5.03 3.36 10.91
N GLU A 117 4.99 3.83 12.16
CA GLU A 117 4.86 3.02 13.37
C GLU A 117 4.05 3.75 14.44
N THR A 118 3.48 3.01 15.38
CA THR A 118 2.90 3.58 16.59
C THR A 118 3.97 3.70 17.65
N ILE A 119 4.07 4.88 18.28
CA ILE A 119 5.06 5.15 19.34
C ILE A 119 4.47 5.10 20.74
N THR A 120 3.16 4.97 20.87
CA THR A 120 2.52 4.78 22.17
C THR A 120 2.61 3.30 22.52
N PRO A 121 3.18 2.94 23.68
CA PRO A 121 3.16 1.55 24.13
C PRO A 121 1.73 1.04 24.22
N PRO A 122 1.48 -0.22 23.87
CA PRO A 122 0.16 -0.81 24.09
C PRO A 122 -0.12 -0.77 25.58
N ASP A 123 -1.20 -0.16 25.98
CA ASP A 123 -1.72 -0.36 27.32
C ASP A 123 -1.99 -1.85 27.50
N ALA A 124 -1.51 -2.43 28.59
CA ALA A 124 -1.66 -3.87 28.88
C ALA A 124 -3.13 -4.34 28.87
N ASN A 125 -4.07 -3.42 28.88
CA ASN A 125 -5.53 -3.63 28.84
C ASN A 125 -6.19 -3.10 27.56
N SER A 126 -5.43 -2.50 26.62
CA SER A 126 -6.03 -2.10 25.35
C SER A 126 -6.18 -3.35 24.49
N ASP A 127 -7.40 -3.71 24.15
CA ASP A 127 -7.63 -4.61 23.03
C ASP A 127 -6.75 -4.17 21.88
N LEU A 128 -6.06 -5.11 21.24
CA LEU A 128 -5.20 -4.88 20.09
C LEU A 128 -6.06 -4.35 18.92
N VAL A 129 -6.48 -3.09 19.03
CA VAL A 129 -7.21 -2.44 17.94
C VAL A 129 -6.18 -2.04 16.90
N PRO A 130 -6.17 -2.69 15.74
CA PRO A 130 -5.23 -2.35 14.70
C PRO A 130 -5.42 -0.88 14.31
N ARG A 131 -4.32 -0.16 14.13
CA ARG A 131 -4.34 1.21 13.64
C ARG A 131 -4.47 1.19 12.15
N PHE A 132 -5.38 1.97 11.64
CA PHE A 132 -5.60 2.08 10.20
C PHE A 132 -5.15 3.44 9.72
N ILE A 133 -4.38 3.42 8.64
CA ILE A 133 -4.16 4.58 7.81
C ILE A 133 -4.85 4.35 6.46
N TYR A 134 -5.51 5.38 5.97
CA TYR A 134 -6.19 5.37 4.68
C TYR A 134 -5.53 6.39 3.79
N ALA A 135 -5.33 6.06 2.54
CA ALA A 135 -4.82 6.99 1.55
C ALA A 135 -5.88 7.23 0.47
N SER A 136 -6.07 8.49 0.11
CA SER A 136 -6.92 8.88 -1.01
C SER A 136 -6.29 10.00 -1.83
N LEU A 137 -6.65 10.08 -3.11
CA LEU A 137 -6.24 11.15 -4.01
C LEU A 137 -7.48 11.94 -4.44
N SER A 138 -7.37 13.28 -4.48
CA SER A 138 -8.40 14.10 -5.10
C SER A 138 -8.51 13.76 -6.60
N ASN A 139 -9.69 13.90 -7.19
CA ASN A 139 -9.93 13.62 -8.61
C ASN A 139 -9.68 12.15 -9.04
N LEU A 140 -9.70 11.20 -8.10
CA LEU A 140 -10.03 9.86 -8.55
C LEU A 140 -11.44 9.95 -9.14
N PRO A 141 -11.68 9.45 -10.37
CA PRO A 141 -13.05 9.30 -10.82
C PRO A 141 -13.75 8.50 -9.73
N ASP A 142 -14.92 8.98 -9.30
CA ASP A 142 -15.76 8.20 -8.42
C ASP A 142 -15.86 6.82 -9.06
N TYR A 143 -15.14 5.88 -8.48
CA TYR A 143 -15.37 4.49 -8.80
C TYR A 143 -16.78 4.24 -8.28
N GLU A 144 -17.78 4.39 -9.16
CA GLU A 144 -19.11 3.87 -8.87
C GLU A 144 -19.00 2.35 -9.00
N PRO A 145 -18.76 1.62 -7.90
CA PRO A 145 -19.07 0.22 -7.89
C PRO A 145 -20.58 0.17 -8.13
N GLU A 146 -21.02 -0.67 -9.02
CA GLU A 146 -22.44 -0.97 -9.20
C GLU A 146 -23.07 -1.00 -7.81
N LYS A 147 -24.12 -0.27 -7.60
CA LYS A 147 -24.75 0.21 -6.34
C LYS A 147 -24.81 -0.75 -5.13
N LYS A 148 -24.31 -1.97 -5.24
CA LYS A 148 -24.32 -3.01 -4.20
C LYS A 148 -23.05 -3.16 -3.39
N THR A 149 -21.96 -2.45 -3.72
CA THR A 149 -20.66 -2.59 -3.05
C THR A 149 -20.10 -1.27 -2.51
N LYS A 150 -20.94 -0.26 -2.30
CA LYS A 150 -20.54 1.08 -1.83
C LYS A 150 -19.78 1.13 -0.51
N GLU A 151 -19.76 0.06 0.26
CA GLU A 151 -19.18 0.08 1.62
C GLU A 151 -17.74 -0.44 1.72
N PHE A 152 -17.19 -1.05 0.67
CA PHE A 152 -15.93 -1.81 0.84
C PHE A 152 -14.70 -1.31 0.09
N PHE A 153 -14.77 -0.33 -0.84
CA PHE A 153 -13.64 -0.07 -1.74
C PHE A 153 -13.32 1.41 -2.03
N THR A 154 -13.83 2.36 -1.29
CA THR A 154 -13.52 3.78 -1.51
C THR A 154 -12.17 4.20 -0.93
N ASP A 155 -11.71 3.54 0.12
CA ASP A 155 -10.47 3.90 0.81
C ASP A 155 -9.53 2.71 0.88
N LEU A 156 -8.36 2.84 0.29
CA LEU A 156 -7.27 1.91 0.50
C LEU A 156 -6.72 2.09 1.92
N TYR A 157 -6.59 1.02 2.67
CA TYR A 157 -6.11 1.08 4.05
C TYR A 157 -4.86 0.24 4.27
N GLY A 158 -4.05 0.66 5.23
CA GLY A 158 -2.89 -0.04 5.73
C GLY A 158 -2.95 -0.18 7.24
N LEU A 159 -2.30 -1.19 7.77
CA LEU A 159 -2.16 -1.44 9.20
C LEU A 159 -0.85 -0.83 9.69
N VAL A 160 -0.89 -0.16 10.84
CA VAL A 160 0.29 0.37 11.51
C VAL A 160 0.41 -0.29 12.87
N GLY A 161 1.52 -0.95 13.10
CA GLY A 161 1.89 -1.59 14.36
C GLY A 161 2.96 -0.80 15.11
N HIS A 162 3.52 -1.44 16.16
CA HIS A 162 4.62 -0.87 16.96
C HIS A 162 5.98 -1.00 16.27
N GLU A 163 6.06 -1.83 15.26
CA GLU A 163 7.24 -1.95 14.42
C GLU A 163 7.07 -1.08 13.18
N LYS A 164 8.17 -0.46 12.78
CA LYS A 164 8.26 0.31 11.57
C LYS A 164 7.85 -0.54 10.36
N ASN A 165 6.78 -0.15 9.69
CA ASN A 165 6.19 -0.88 8.58
C ASN A 165 5.89 0.05 7.41
N GLU A 166 6.13 -0.43 6.20
CA GLU A 166 5.81 0.28 4.96
C GLU A 166 4.50 -0.26 4.39
N ASN A 167 3.49 0.57 4.36
CA ASN A 167 2.21 0.28 3.72
C ASN A 167 2.21 0.80 2.29
N SER A 168 1.65 0.03 1.36
CA SER A 168 1.50 0.44 -0.04
C SER A 168 0.03 0.65 -0.40
N PHE A 169 -0.22 1.71 -1.16
CA PHE A 169 -1.55 2.10 -1.64
C PHE A 169 -1.46 2.26 -3.16
N TYR A 170 -2.05 1.32 -3.88
CA TYR A 170 -2.02 1.32 -5.34
C TYR A 170 -3.33 1.88 -5.90
N PHE A 171 -3.22 2.94 -6.68
CA PHE A 171 -4.32 3.61 -7.36
C PHE A 171 -4.24 3.37 -8.86
N ARG A 172 -5.16 2.56 -9.36
CA ARG A 172 -5.35 2.39 -10.79
C ARG A 172 -6.05 3.62 -11.36
N ARG A 173 -5.40 4.32 -12.30
CA ARG A 173 -5.88 5.59 -12.84
C ARG A 173 -5.91 5.65 -14.37
N PRO A 174 -6.53 4.70 -15.08
CA PRO A 174 -6.42 4.61 -16.54
C PRO A 174 -7.02 5.81 -17.28
N LYS A 175 -7.90 6.60 -16.63
CA LYS A 175 -8.62 7.73 -17.24
C LYS A 175 -8.35 9.07 -16.57
N VAL A 176 -7.45 9.13 -15.62
CA VAL A 176 -7.15 10.39 -14.93
C VAL A 176 -6.04 11.11 -15.66
N SER A 177 -6.30 12.36 -16.04
CA SER A 177 -5.32 13.23 -16.67
C SER A 177 -4.21 13.63 -15.69
N ALA A 178 -3.05 13.98 -16.24
CA ALA A 178 -1.97 14.59 -15.44
C ALA A 178 -2.46 15.89 -14.79
N GLY A 179 -1.91 16.19 -13.63
CA GLY A 179 -2.20 17.46 -12.95
C GLY A 179 -1.99 17.43 -11.45
N LYS A 180 -2.33 18.56 -10.83
CA LYS A 180 -2.19 18.76 -9.39
C LYS A 180 -3.28 18.04 -8.63
N GLN A 181 -2.86 17.21 -7.69
CA GLN A 181 -3.72 16.42 -6.83
C GLN A 181 -3.47 16.75 -5.36
N THR A 182 -4.42 16.41 -4.52
CA THR A 182 -4.21 16.39 -3.06
C THR A 182 -4.16 14.93 -2.61
N LEU A 183 -3.05 14.56 -1.96
CA LEU A 183 -2.99 13.31 -1.22
C LEU A 183 -3.56 13.57 0.17
N THR A 184 -4.54 12.77 0.54
CA THR A 184 -5.15 12.77 1.87
C THR A 184 -4.82 11.45 2.57
N ILE A 185 -4.28 11.54 3.79
CA ILE A 185 -3.99 10.40 4.64
C ILE A 185 -4.87 10.54 5.88
N THR A 186 -5.83 9.63 6.06
CA THR A 186 -6.70 9.58 7.23
C THR A 186 -6.17 8.55 8.21
N ILE A 187 -6.02 8.95 9.46
CA ILE A 187 -5.53 8.13 10.56
C ILE A 187 -6.70 7.85 11.49
N LYS A 188 -6.97 6.57 11.75
CA LYS A 188 -8.01 6.12 12.69
C LYS A 188 -7.38 5.64 13.98
N GLY A 189 -7.85 6.19 15.11
CA GLY A 189 -7.38 5.88 16.45
C GLY A 189 -6.78 7.11 17.15
N THR A 190 -6.49 6.98 18.43
CA THR A 190 -5.99 8.08 19.30
C THR A 190 -4.51 7.95 19.66
N GLU A 191 -3.86 6.86 19.29
CA GLU A 191 -2.47 6.63 19.59
C GLU A 191 -1.54 7.51 18.74
N GLN A 192 -0.39 7.83 19.31
CA GLN A 192 0.62 8.59 18.60
C GLN A 192 1.23 7.74 17.48
N LEU A 193 1.39 8.35 16.33
CA LEU A 193 1.93 7.75 15.13
C LEU A 193 3.18 8.52 14.69
N GLN A 194 4.22 7.80 14.30
CA GLN A 194 5.38 8.38 13.62
C GLN A 194 5.35 7.98 12.16
N ILE A 195 5.39 8.98 11.26
CA ILE A 195 5.55 8.77 9.82
C ILE A 195 6.99 9.08 9.44
N HIS A 196 7.68 8.06 8.95
CA HIS A 196 9.09 8.12 8.56
C HIS A 196 9.28 8.55 7.12
N SER A 197 8.42 8.08 6.23
CA SER A 197 8.49 8.45 4.82
C SER A 197 7.10 8.41 4.15
N ILE A 198 6.93 9.27 3.15
CA ILE A 198 5.82 9.26 2.20
C ILE A 198 6.46 9.34 0.82
N LYS A 199 6.21 8.36 -0.03
CA LYS A 199 6.77 8.29 -1.39
C LYS A 199 5.67 8.00 -2.39
N ILE A 200 5.75 8.61 -3.56
CA ILE A 200 4.75 8.47 -4.62
C ILE A 200 5.46 8.10 -5.92
N TYR A 201 4.99 7.05 -6.57
CA TYR A 201 5.57 6.54 -7.80
C TYR A 201 4.53 6.39 -8.89
N ASN A 202 4.91 6.65 -10.14
CA ASN A 202 4.04 6.52 -11.31
C ASN A 202 4.20 5.13 -11.96
N ARG A 203 3.97 4.10 -11.19
CA ARG A 203 3.97 2.70 -11.66
C ARG A 203 3.04 1.86 -10.80
N PRO A 204 2.52 0.75 -11.33
CA PRO A 204 1.78 -0.21 -10.53
C PRO A 204 2.70 -0.88 -9.49
N ASP A 205 2.12 -1.26 -8.36
CA ASP A 205 2.84 -1.94 -7.28
C ASP A 205 3.03 -3.43 -7.58
N ILE A 206 3.79 -3.73 -8.63
CA ILE A 206 4.14 -5.11 -8.94
C ILE A 206 5.18 -5.59 -7.93
N ILE A 207 4.91 -6.75 -7.37
CA ILE A 207 5.78 -7.41 -6.40
C ILE A 207 6.54 -8.52 -7.09
N ILE A 208 7.86 -8.54 -6.89
CA ILE A 208 8.74 -9.57 -7.45
C ILE A 208 9.53 -10.19 -6.31
N ARG A 209 9.59 -11.51 -6.26
CA ARG A 209 10.40 -12.25 -5.29
C ARG A 209 11.13 -13.39 -5.96
N GLN A 210 12.42 -13.49 -5.69
CA GLN A 210 13.24 -14.62 -6.11
C GLN A 210 13.14 -15.74 -5.07
N PHE A 211 13.01 -16.95 -5.57
CA PHE A 211 13.08 -18.20 -4.82
C PHE A 211 14.19 -19.07 -5.43
N GLU A 212 14.57 -20.12 -4.71
CA GLU A 212 15.60 -21.05 -5.13
C GLU A 212 15.35 -21.65 -6.52
N ASN A 213 14.09 -21.96 -6.83
CA ASN A 213 13.69 -22.65 -8.07
C ASN A 213 12.78 -21.81 -8.98
N ALA A 214 12.46 -20.58 -8.61
CA ALA A 214 11.49 -19.75 -9.34
C ALA A 214 11.63 -18.28 -9.05
N VAL A 215 11.06 -17.46 -9.93
CA VAL A 215 10.75 -16.05 -9.69
C VAL A 215 9.25 -15.88 -9.71
N VAL A 216 8.69 -15.29 -8.67
CA VAL A 216 7.27 -15.00 -8.56
C VAL A 216 7.05 -13.51 -8.78
N CYS A 217 6.19 -13.19 -9.75
CA CYS A 217 5.76 -11.83 -10.05
C CYS A 217 4.26 -11.69 -9.82
N VAL A 218 3.85 -10.65 -9.12
CA VAL A 218 2.44 -10.35 -8.84
C VAL A 218 2.12 -8.97 -9.42
N ASN A 219 1.33 -8.95 -10.47
CA ASN A 219 0.87 -7.72 -11.11
C ASN A 219 -0.57 -7.39 -10.63
N PRO A 220 -0.77 -6.33 -9.81
CA PRO A 220 -2.10 -5.91 -9.40
C PRO A 220 -2.82 -5.08 -10.47
N SER A 221 -2.12 -4.65 -11.52
CA SER A 221 -2.75 -3.90 -12.62
C SER A 221 -3.58 -4.85 -13.50
N LEU A 222 -4.52 -4.28 -14.26
CA LEU A 222 -5.26 -5.04 -15.28
C LEU A 222 -4.58 -4.99 -16.65
N GLU A 223 -3.45 -4.29 -16.73
CA GLU A 223 -2.69 -4.13 -17.96
C GLU A 223 -1.45 -5.02 -17.93
N GLU A 224 -1.05 -5.49 -19.10
CA GLU A 224 0.20 -6.22 -19.24
C GLU A 224 1.37 -5.26 -18.98
N GLN A 225 2.36 -5.75 -18.25
CA GLN A 225 3.58 -5.02 -17.94
C GLN A 225 4.76 -5.84 -18.39
N GLU A 226 5.64 -5.25 -19.19
CA GLU A 226 6.91 -5.83 -19.55
C GLU A 226 7.95 -5.49 -18.49
N ILE A 227 8.56 -6.51 -17.90
CA ILE A 227 9.55 -6.36 -16.84
C ILE A 227 10.79 -7.16 -17.23
N HIS A 228 11.91 -6.48 -17.33
CA HIS A 228 13.21 -7.13 -17.54
C HIS A 228 13.73 -7.61 -16.17
N LEU A 229 13.65 -8.92 -15.93
CA LEU A 229 14.05 -9.49 -14.65
C LEU A 229 15.53 -9.27 -14.34
N SER A 230 16.38 -9.19 -15.37
CA SER A 230 17.80 -8.86 -15.21
C SER A 230 18.09 -7.53 -14.50
N ASP A 231 17.10 -6.64 -14.44
CA ASP A 231 17.24 -5.35 -13.74
C ASP A 231 17.06 -5.50 -12.23
N PHE A 232 16.63 -6.67 -11.77
CA PHE A 232 16.19 -6.90 -10.39
C PHE A 232 16.83 -8.13 -9.72
N ILE A 233 17.39 -9.06 -10.53
CA ILE A 233 17.90 -10.35 -10.05
C ILE A 233 19.32 -10.59 -10.59
#